data_9c98a97ee477197ecfaab2c0179e27de
#
_entry.id   9c98a97ee477197ecfaab2c0179e27de
#
_cell.length_a   1.000
_cell.length_b   1.000
_cell.length_c   1.000
_cell.angle_alpha   90.00
_cell.angle_beta   90.00
_cell.angle_gamma   90.00
#
_symmetry.space_group_name_H-M   'P 1'
#
loop_
_entity.id
_entity.type
_entity.pdbx_description
1 polymer ?
#
loop_
_entity_poly.entity_id
_entity_poly.type
_entity_poly.pdbx_seq_one_letter_code
_entity_poly.pdbx_strand_id
1 'polypeptide(L)'
;MNKAFVICCLIITASCKQIKNKPATNTAPDSNNMTVIKSGPPIDTSDALVINTSTTTPQELISFAQTLLGIPYKYGSTDPNEGFDCSGFITYVFNHFNITVPRSSVDFTHVPQEIPLDQAKPGDLILFTGTDSTIRVVGHMGIIVSRNNDDMFFIHSSSGKAWGVTITPLNDYYMGRFVKMIRVFPQNNSG
;
A
#
# COMPACT_ATOMS: atom_id res chain seq x y z
N MET A 1 -40.92 -5.82 47.06
CA MET A 1 -40.29 -7.16 47.07
C MET A 1 -38.87 -7.00 46.63
N ASN A 2 -37.94 -6.94 47.64
CA ASN A 2 -36.51 -6.71 47.43
C ASN A 2 -35.83 -8.02 47.02
N LYS A 3 -35.06 -7.99 45.93
CA LYS A 3 -34.13 -9.07 45.62
C LYS A 3 -32.69 -8.50 45.78
N ALA A 4 -32.02 -8.96 46.82
CA ALA A 4 -30.63 -8.69 47.09
C ALA A 4 -29.75 -9.44 46.10
N PHE A 5 -28.79 -8.74 45.44
CA PHE A 5 -27.73 -9.34 44.69
C PHE A 5 -26.51 -9.58 45.61
N VAL A 6 -26.14 -10.84 45.75
CA VAL A 6 -24.95 -11.28 46.47
C VAL A 6 -23.78 -11.18 45.52
N ILE A 7 -22.81 -10.30 45.82
CA ILE A 7 -21.53 -10.17 45.13
C ILE A 7 -20.55 -11.19 45.73
N CYS A 8 -20.16 -12.17 44.97
CA CYS A 8 -19.14 -13.15 45.34
C CYS A 8 -17.76 -12.62 44.87
N CYS A 9 -16.94 -12.13 45.83
CA CYS A 9 -15.54 -11.74 45.57
C CYS A 9 -14.66 -12.97 45.50
N LEU A 10 -14.17 -13.30 44.29
CA LEU A 10 -13.12 -14.28 44.06
C LEU A 10 -11.75 -13.55 44.15
N ILE A 11 -11.01 -13.84 45.20
CA ILE A 11 -9.63 -13.36 45.42
C ILE A 11 -8.69 -14.30 44.65
N ILE A 12 -8.09 -13.80 43.59
CA ILE A 12 -7.02 -14.52 42.84
C ILE A 12 -5.68 -14.08 43.43
N THR A 13 -5.00 -15.00 44.10
CA THR A 13 -3.63 -14.80 44.63
C THR A 13 -2.63 -14.99 43.48
N ALA A 14 -1.99 -13.91 43.06
CA ALA A 14 -0.88 -13.93 42.12
C ALA A 14 0.43 -14.37 42.79
N SER A 15 0.98 -15.51 42.43
CA SER A 15 2.27 -16.00 42.85
C SER A 15 3.39 -15.37 42.02
N CYS A 16 4.15 -14.45 42.61
CA CYS A 16 5.36 -13.87 42.00
C CYS A 16 6.51 -14.87 42.04
N LYS A 17 6.95 -15.37 40.89
CA LYS A 17 8.24 -16.04 40.72
C LYS A 17 9.33 -15.00 40.51
N GLN A 18 10.25 -14.87 41.46
CA GLN A 18 11.44 -14.03 41.35
C GLN A 18 12.46 -14.68 40.39
N ILE A 19 12.83 -13.97 39.34
CA ILE A 19 13.95 -14.33 38.45
C ILE A 19 15.22 -13.67 39.02
N LYS A 20 16.18 -14.47 39.44
CA LYS A 20 17.50 -14.03 39.94
C LYS A 20 18.33 -13.49 38.77
N ASN A 21 18.66 -12.21 38.81
CA ASN A 21 19.60 -11.57 37.88
C ASN A 21 21.05 -11.98 38.22
N LYS A 22 21.73 -12.51 37.21
CA LYS A 22 23.18 -12.78 37.22
C LYS A 22 23.90 -11.50 36.76
N PRO A 23 24.96 -11.01 37.42
CA PRO A 23 25.65 -9.80 36.99
C PRO A 23 26.44 -10.05 35.69
N ALA A 24 26.27 -9.15 34.71
CA ALA A 24 27.07 -9.13 33.48
C ALA A 24 28.40 -8.42 33.77
N THR A 25 29.50 -9.10 33.47
CA THR A 25 30.87 -8.56 33.46
C THR A 25 31.03 -7.65 32.24
N ASN A 26 31.27 -6.35 32.46
CA ASN A 26 31.68 -5.41 31.45
C ASN A 26 33.12 -5.68 31.02
N THR A 27 33.30 -6.18 29.80
CA THR A 27 34.59 -6.13 29.10
C THR A 27 34.43 -5.18 27.91
N ALA A 28 35.21 -4.11 27.89
CA ALA A 28 35.24 -3.13 26.81
C ALA A 28 35.74 -3.79 25.51
N PRO A 29 35.17 -3.49 24.33
CA PRO A 29 35.67 -4.04 23.08
C PRO A 29 36.92 -3.26 22.63
N ASP A 30 37.95 -4.04 22.30
CA ASP A 30 39.22 -3.63 21.74
C ASP A 30 39.01 -2.98 20.35
N SER A 31 39.54 -1.77 20.19
CA SER A 31 39.47 -1.00 18.94
C SER A 31 40.59 -1.45 18.00
N ASN A 32 40.37 -2.49 17.21
CA ASN A 32 41.13 -2.74 15.97
C ASN A 32 40.61 -4.02 15.27
N ASN A 33 39.40 -3.96 14.70
CA ASN A 33 39.05 -4.90 13.64
C ASN A 33 38.03 -4.24 12.70
N MET A 34 38.56 -3.49 11.73
CA MET A 34 37.76 -2.93 10.63
C MET A 34 37.46 -4.07 9.66
N THR A 35 36.42 -4.84 9.98
CA THR A 35 35.90 -5.85 9.06
C THR A 35 35.29 -5.12 7.88
N VAL A 36 35.97 -5.16 6.72
CA VAL A 36 35.45 -4.77 5.43
C VAL A 36 34.18 -5.59 5.19
N ILE A 37 33.01 -4.93 5.28
CA ILE A 37 31.74 -5.52 4.88
C ILE A 37 31.86 -5.78 3.37
N LYS A 38 32.12 -7.04 3.00
CA LYS A 38 32.00 -7.48 1.62
C LYS A 38 30.58 -7.13 1.18
N SER A 39 30.47 -6.27 0.17
CA SER A 39 29.23 -6.07 -0.58
C SER A 39 28.65 -7.45 -0.89
N GLY A 40 27.42 -7.69 -0.45
CA GLY A 40 26.69 -8.92 -0.81
C GLY A 40 26.66 -9.09 -2.33
N PRO A 41 26.36 -10.30 -2.83
CA PRO A 41 26.23 -10.51 -4.26
C PRO A 41 25.27 -9.49 -4.86
N PRO A 42 25.48 -9.05 -6.12
CA PRO A 42 24.53 -8.15 -6.79
C PRO A 42 23.13 -8.76 -6.69
N ILE A 43 22.14 -7.95 -6.27
CA ILE A 43 20.75 -8.37 -6.28
C ILE A 43 20.45 -8.70 -7.75
N ASP A 44 20.13 -9.96 -8.02
CA ASP A 44 19.70 -10.40 -9.34
C ASP A 44 18.39 -9.66 -9.67
N THR A 45 18.45 -8.70 -10.58
CA THR A 45 17.30 -7.91 -11.03
C THR A 45 16.45 -8.66 -12.06
N SER A 46 16.71 -9.97 -12.29
CA SER A 46 15.96 -10.78 -13.28
C SER A 46 14.49 -10.99 -12.89
N ASP A 47 14.12 -10.81 -11.61
CA ASP A 47 12.75 -10.96 -11.11
C ASP A 47 12.01 -9.63 -10.94
N ALA A 48 12.58 -8.51 -11.40
CA ALA A 48 11.89 -7.23 -11.34
C ALA A 48 10.63 -7.24 -12.23
N LEU A 49 9.46 -7.05 -11.61
CA LEU A 49 8.17 -7.04 -12.30
C LEU A 49 8.04 -5.77 -13.15
N VAL A 50 8.38 -5.85 -14.44
CA VAL A 50 8.23 -4.73 -15.38
C VAL A 50 6.82 -4.73 -15.97
N ILE A 51 6.05 -3.66 -15.71
CA ILE A 51 4.74 -3.43 -16.32
C ILE A 51 4.98 -2.80 -17.70
N ASN A 52 4.62 -3.53 -18.78
CA ASN A 52 4.73 -3.04 -20.14
C ASN A 52 3.42 -2.39 -20.57
N THR A 53 3.40 -1.06 -20.68
CA THR A 53 2.22 -0.30 -21.11
C THR A 53 2.05 -0.20 -22.62
N SER A 54 2.97 -0.78 -23.39
CA SER A 54 2.94 -0.77 -24.87
C SER A 54 2.75 0.66 -25.42
N THR A 55 1.77 0.87 -26.27
CA THR A 55 1.42 2.18 -26.86
C THR A 55 0.34 2.93 -26.08
N THR A 56 -0.22 2.32 -25.03
CA THR A 56 -1.25 2.95 -24.19
C THR A 56 -0.69 4.18 -23.49
N THR A 57 -1.44 5.26 -23.54
CA THR A 57 -1.10 6.52 -22.87
C THR A 57 -1.74 6.59 -21.48
N PRO A 58 -1.15 7.38 -20.54
CA PRO A 58 -1.78 7.66 -19.25
C PRO A 58 -3.21 8.19 -19.38
N GLN A 59 -3.45 9.06 -20.38
CA GLN A 59 -4.75 9.68 -20.59
C GLN A 59 -5.83 8.68 -21.02
N GLU A 60 -5.50 7.75 -21.91
CA GLU A 60 -6.42 6.68 -22.33
C GLU A 60 -6.80 5.80 -21.14
N LEU A 61 -5.80 5.39 -20.32
CA LEU A 61 -6.03 4.58 -19.14
C LEU A 61 -6.93 5.31 -18.13
N ILE A 62 -6.67 6.59 -17.84
CA ILE A 62 -7.47 7.39 -16.92
C ILE A 62 -8.89 7.58 -17.45
N SER A 63 -9.05 7.88 -18.74
CA SER A 63 -10.36 8.07 -19.34
C SER A 63 -11.21 6.81 -19.22
N PHE A 64 -10.65 5.64 -19.46
CA PHE A 64 -11.34 4.37 -19.24
C PHE A 64 -11.64 4.14 -17.75
N ALA A 65 -10.68 4.35 -16.86
CA ALA A 65 -10.88 4.19 -15.42
C ALA A 65 -12.05 5.06 -14.90
N GLN A 66 -12.22 6.28 -15.43
CA GLN A 66 -13.30 7.18 -15.07
C GLN A 66 -14.69 6.70 -15.53
N THR A 67 -14.78 5.89 -16.59
CA THR A 67 -16.06 5.27 -16.99
C THR A 67 -16.61 4.27 -15.98
N LEU A 68 -15.77 3.83 -15.05
CA LEU A 68 -16.10 2.84 -14.01
C LEU A 68 -16.52 3.50 -12.68
N LEU A 69 -16.61 4.82 -12.62
CA LEU A 69 -17.03 5.55 -11.41
C LEU A 69 -18.38 5.05 -10.91
N GLY A 70 -18.50 4.83 -9.61
CA GLY A 70 -19.71 4.38 -8.95
C GLY A 70 -19.91 2.85 -8.94
N ILE A 71 -19.09 2.07 -9.65
CA ILE A 71 -19.13 0.60 -9.52
C ILE A 71 -18.83 0.23 -8.06
N PRO A 72 -19.67 -0.61 -7.41
CA PRO A 72 -19.56 -0.87 -5.99
C PRO A 72 -18.26 -1.60 -5.59
N TYR A 73 -17.88 -1.46 -4.32
CA TYR A 73 -16.78 -2.23 -3.75
C TYR A 73 -17.20 -3.68 -3.51
N LYS A 74 -16.37 -4.63 -3.96
CA LYS A 74 -16.48 -6.05 -3.60
C LYS A 74 -15.09 -6.63 -3.34
N TYR A 75 -14.86 -7.10 -2.12
CA TYR A 75 -13.59 -7.71 -1.75
C TYR A 75 -13.25 -8.92 -2.63
N GLY A 76 -12.00 -8.97 -3.12
CA GLY A 76 -11.48 -10.08 -3.92
C GLY A 76 -11.97 -10.12 -5.38
N SER A 77 -12.79 -9.16 -5.83
CA SER A 77 -13.41 -9.16 -7.15
C SER A 77 -12.70 -8.26 -8.17
N THR A 78 -12.71 -8.71 -9.44
CA THR A 78 -12.32 -7.97 -10.64
C THR A 78 -13.49 -7.87 -11.64
N ASP A 79 -14.70 -8.30 -11.28
CA ASP A 79 -15.86 -8.31 -12.15
C ASP A 79 -16.65 -7.00 -12.02
N PRO A 80 -16.79 -6.19 -13.10
CA PRO A 80 -17.54 -4.94 -13.05
C PRO A 80 -19.02 -5.13 -12.72
N ASN A 81 -19.61 -6.33 -12.98
CA ASN A 81 -21.00 -6.62 -12.66
C ASN A 81 -21.23 -6.90 -11.17
N GLU A 82 -20.18 -7.29 -10.47
CA GLU A 82 -20.24 -7.59 -9.02
C GLU A 82 -19.66 -6.47 -8.18
N GLY A 83 -18.67 -5.77 -8.70
CA GLY A 83 -17.88 -4.75 -8.02
C GLY A 83 -16.38 -5.06 -8.01
N PHE A 84 -15.56 -4.13 -7.50
CA PHE A 84 -14.11 -4.25 -7.46
C PHE A 84 -13.56 -4.10 -6.04
N ASP A 85 -12.52 -4.87 -5.69
CA ASP A 85 -11.60 -4.40 -4.66
C ASP A 85 -10.58 -3.38 -5.23
N CYS A 86 -9.69 -2.83 -4.40
CA CYS A 86 -8.76 -1.79 -4.82
C CYS A 86 -7.81 -2.24 -5.95
N SER A 87 -7.17 -3.40 -5.80
CA SER A 87 -6.27 -3.95 -6.82
C SER A 87 -7.04 -4.61 -7.98
N GLY A 88 -8.24 -5.13 -7.74
CA GLY A 88 -9.13 -5.65 -8.78
C GLY A 88 -9.59 -4.59 -9.77
N PHE A 89 -9.89 -3.38 -9.27
CA PHE A 89 -10.12 -2.21 -10.11
C PHE A 89 -8.90 -1.92 -11.00
N ILE A 90 -7.70 -1.85 -10.42
CA ILE A 90 -6.46 -1.63 -11.18
C ILE A 90 -6.26 -2.73 -12.22
N THR A 91 -6.38 -4.00 -11.81
CA THR A 91 -6.24 -5.15 -12.72
C THR A 91 -7.22 -5.06 -13.90
N TYR A 92 -8.49 -4.73 -13.63
CA TYR A 92 -9.49 -4.60 -14.68
C TYR A 92 -9.17 -3.46 -15.66
N VAL A 93 -8.77 -2.29 -15.14
CA VAL A 93 -8.41 -1.11 -15.96
C VAL A 93 -7.21 -1.42 -16.86
N PHE A 94 -6.15 -2.03 -16.34
CA PHE A 94 -4.96 -2.36 -17.11
C PHE A 94 -5.20 -3.49 -18.13
N ASN A 95 -5.96 -4.52 -17.74
CA ASN A 95 -6.31 -5.63 -18.62
C ASN A 95 -7.16 -5.20 -19.82
N HIS A 96 -7.97 -4.14 -19.70
CA HIS A 96 -8.70 -3.56 -20.84
C HIS A 96 -7.76 -3.16 -21.98
N PHE A 97 -6.53 -2.77 -21.68
CA PHE A 97 -5.49 -2.40 -22.63
C PHE A 97 -4.49 -3.55 -22.89
N ASN A 98 -4.82 -4.78 -22.48
CA ASN A 98 -3.93 -5.95 -22.55
C ASN A 98 -2.60 -5.76 -21.81
N ILE A 99 -2.59 -4.95 -20.76
CA ILE A 99 -1.44 -4.72 -19.89
C ILE A 99 -1.55 -5.63 -18.67
N THR A 100 -0.62 -6.58 -18.55
CA THR A 100 -0.57 -7.50 -17.39
C THR A 100 0.00 -6.78 -16.17
N VAL A 101 -0.71 -6.86 -15.04
CA VAL A 101 -0.31 -6.31 -13.75
C VAL A 101 -0.54 -7.32 -12.62
N PRO A 102 0.10 -7.16 -11.45
CA PRO A 102 -0.18 -7.99 -10.29
C PRO A 102 -1.66 -7.94 -9.88
N ARG A 103 -2.16 -9.06 -9.35
CA ARG A 103 -3.53 -9.10 -8.81
C ARG A 103 -3.64 -8.51 -7.41
N SER A 104 -2.62 -8.65 -6.59
CA SER A 104 -2.63 -8.17 -5.21
C SER A 104 -1.94 -6.82 -5.07
N SER A 105 -2.49 -5.91 -4.28
CA SER A 105 -1.89 -4.59 -4.04
C SER A 105 -0.49 -4.68 -3.44
N VAL A 106 -0.21 -5.70 -2.62
CA VAL A 106 1.12 -5.89 -2.01
C VAL A 106 2.18 -6.24 -3.06
N ASP A 107 1.82 -6.97 -4.11
CA ASP A 107 2.77 -7.40 -5.15
C ASP A 107 3.28 -6.23 -6.00
N PHE A 108 2.53 -5.11 -6.05
CA PHE A 108 2.99 -3.88 -6.69
C PHE A 108 4.21 -3.25 -5.97
N THR A 109 4.53 -3.66 -4.74
CA THR A 109 5.75 -3.22 -4.06
C THR A 109 7.02 -3.68 -4.77
N HIS A 110 6.93 -4.73 -5.59
CA HIS A 110 8.05 -5.29 -6.36
C HIS A 110 8.25 -4.62 -7.73
N VAL A 111 7.38 -3.69 -8.11
CA VAL A 111 7.57 -2.86 -9.32
C VAL A 111 8.68 -1.85 -9.05
N PRO A 112 9.76 -1.85 -9.86
CA PRO A 112 11.01 -1.14 -9.50
C PRO A 112 10.98 0.36 -9.72
N GLN A 113 10.02 0.89 -10.52
CA GLN A 113 10.00 2.31 -10.93
C GLN A 113 9.37 3.19 -9.84
N GLU A 114 9.95 3.18 -8.65
CA GLU A 114 9.55 4.11 -7.58
C GLU A 114 9.97 5.54 -7.90
N ILE A 115 9.08 6.50 -7.68
CA ILE A 115 9.33 7.93 -7.86
C ILE A 115 8.97 8.71 -6.60
N PRO A 116 9.60 9.89 -6.36
CA PRO A 116 9.18 10.81 -5.32
C PRO A 116 7.73 11.30 -5.54
N LEU A 117 7.02 11.56 -4.44
CA LEU A 117 5.63 12.02 -4.48
C LEU A 117 5.46 13.35 -5.24
N ASP A 118 6.43 14.25 -5.10
CA ASP A 118 6.46 15.56 -5.77
C ASP A 118 6.67 15.47 -7.28
N GLN A 119 7.09 14.31 -7.79
CA GLN A 119 7.23 14.04 -9.22
C GLN A 119 6.04 13.27 -9.82
N ALA A 120 5.00 13.01 -9.03
CA ALA A 120 3.82 12.28 -9.49
C ALA A 120 3.15 12.97 -10.68
N LYS A 121 2.75 12.16 -11.67
CA LYS A 121 2.02 12.59 -12.87
C LYS A 121 0.76 11.73 -13.06
N PRO A 122 -0.25 12.21 -13.80
CA PRO A 122 -1.41 11.40 -14.16
C PRO A 122 -0.98 10.06 -14.78
N GLY A 123 -1.63 8.97 -14.33
CA GLY A 123 -1.30 7.58 -14.72
C GLY A 123 -0.33 6.87 -13.79
N ASP A 124 0.41 7.57 -12.92
CA ASP A 124 1.23 6.93 -11.90
C ASP A 124 0.35 6.22 -10.86
N LEU A 125 0.87 5.14 -10.27
CA LEU A 125 0.18 4.38 -9.23
C LEU A 125 0.62 4.85 -7.84
N ILE A 126 -0.35 5.07 -6.96
CA ILE A 126 -0.12 5.41 -5.55
C ILE A 126 -0.49 4.23 -4.66
N LEU A 127 0.41 3.85 -3.75
CA LEU A 127 0.25 2.73 -2.84
C LEU A 127 0.14 3.23 -1.40
N PHE A 128 -0.79 2.63 -0.67
CA PHE A 128 -1.09 2.93 0.72
C PHE A 128 -1.05 1.67 1.58
N THR A 129 -0.88 1.82 2.88
CA THR A 129 -1.13 0.75 3.84
C THR A 129 -2.61 0.32 3.78
N GLY A 130 -2.94 -0.78 4.45
CA GLY A 130 -4.33 -1.10 4.80
C GLY A 130 -4.98 -0.02 5.66
N THR A 131 -6.11 -0.30 6.28
CA THR A 131 -6.81 0.67 7.15
C THR A 131 -6.01 1.06 8.38
N ASP A 132 -5.15 0.17 8.87
CA ASP A 132 -4.22 0.44 9.97
C ASP A 132 -2.92 1.02 9.40
N SER A 133 -2.69 2.32 9.64
CA SER A 133 -1.49 3.03 9.17
C SER A 133 -0.21 2.64 9.92
N THR A 134 -0.31 1.99 11.07
CA THR A 134 0.85 1.50 11.85
C THR A 134 1.48 0.26 11.23
N ILE A 135 0.68 -0.54 10.49
CA ILE A 135 1.14 -1.70 9.75
C ILE A 135 1.59 -1.25 8.36
N ARG A 136 2.90 -1.09 8.15
CA ARG A 136 3.49 -0.53 6.92
C ARG A 136 3.49 -1.49 5.71
N VAL A 137 2.52 -2.40 5.64
CA VAL A 137 2.29 -3.31 4.50
C VAL A 137 1.26 -2.69 3.56
N VAL A 138 1.53 -2.73 2.25
CA VAL A 138 0.60 -2.23 1.23
C VAL A 138 -0.68 -3.07 1.24
N GLY A 139 -1.81 -2.40 1.37
CA GLY A 139 -3.14 -3.00 1.40
C GLY A 139 -4.18 -2.17 0.63
N HIS A 140 -3.76 -1.07 0.00
CA HIS A 140 -4.63 -0.22 -0.82
C HIS A 140 -3.84 0.51 -1.90
N MET A 141 -4.51 0.91 -2.99
CA MET A 141 -3.86 1.60 -4.11
C MET A 141 -4.86 2.34 -4.99
N GLY A 142 -4.34 3.24 -5.84
CA GLY A 142 -5.09 3.98 -6.83
C GLY A 142 -4.22 4.47 -7.99
N ILE A 143 -4.85 5.13 -8.97
CA ILE A 143 -4.21 5.76 -10.14
C ILE A 143 -4.33 7.27 -9.97
N ILE A 144 -3.22 8.01 -10.12
CA ILE A 144 -3.26 9.48 -10.13
C ILE A 144 -4.01 9.94 -11.37
N VAL A 145 -5.04 10.79 -11.17
CA VAL A 145 -5.86 11.33 -12.28
C VAL A 145 -5.57 12.79 -12.58
N SER A 146 -5.18 13.56 -11.57
CA SER A 146 -4.79 14.97 -11.76
C SER A 146 -3.88 15.45 -10.65
N ARG A 147 -3.08 16.46 -10.99
CA ARG A 147 -2.28 17.23 -10.05
C ARG A 147 -2.33 18.71 -10.46
N ASN A 148 -2.83 19.57 -9.59
CA ASN A 148 -2.92 21.00 -9.78
C ASN A 148 -2.30 21.69 -8.57
N ASN A 149 -1.09 22.26 -8.75
CA ASN A 149 -0.31 22.85 -7.64
C ASN A 149 -0.12 21.83 -6.50
N ASP A 150 -0.68 22.10 -5.32
CA ASP A 150 -0.59 21.22 -4.13
C ASP A 150 -1.70 20.16 -4.08
N ASP A 151 -2.72 20.25 -4.94
CA ASP A 151 -3.82 19.30 -4.97
C ASP A 151 -3.52 18.12 -5.90
N MET A 152 -3.59 16.93 -5.36
CA MET A 152 -3.45 15.68 -6.09
C MET A 152 -4.70 14.83 -5.89
N PHE A 153 -5.23 14.29 -6.99
CA PHE A 153 -6.41 13.42 -6.97
C PHE A 153 -6.07 12.05 -7.56
N PHE A 154 -6.66 11.01 -6.98
CA PHE A 154 -6.50 9.65 -7.47
C PHE A 154 -7.85 8.92 -7.54
N ILE A 155 -7.98 8.02 -8.53
CA ILE A 155 -9.14 7.13 -8.69
C ILE A 155 -8.81 5.75 -8.11
N HIS A 156 -9.75 5.20 -7.35
CA HIS A 156 -9.60 3.90 -6.70
C HIS A 156 -10.95 3.28 -6.36
N SER A 157 -10.99 1.96 -6.11
CA SER A 157 -12.16 1.33 -5.49
C SER A 157 -11.98 1.32 -3.97
N SER A 158 -12.88 1.99 -3.26
CA SER A 158 -12.82 2.23 -1.81
C SER A 158 -13.81 1.36 -1.04
N SER A 159 -13.34 0.67 0.00
CA SER A 159 -14.18 0.02 1.02
C SER A 159 -14.67 1.00 2.10
N GLY A 160 -14.29 2.27 2.01
CA GLY A 160 -14.71 3.33 2.94
C GLY A 160 -16.08 3.91 2.59
N LYS A 161 -16.31 5.18 2.97
CA LYS A 161 -17.61 5.86 2.82
C LYS A 161 -18.19 5.84 1.38
N ALA A 162 -17.33 5.91 0.35
CA ALA A 162 -17.76 5.87 -1.05
C ALA A 162 -18.29 4.50 -1.46
N TRP A 163 -17.81 3.43 -0.84
CA TRP A 163 -18.16 2.03 -1.09
C TRP A 163 -18.17 1.66 -2.59
N GLY A 164 -17.11 2.05 -3.30
CA GLY A 164 -16.98 1.81 -4.74
C GLY A 164 -15.89 2.64 -5.38
N VAL A 165 -15.89 2.64 -6.72
CA VAL A 165 -14.95 3.41 -7.53
C VAL A 165 -15.24 4.90 -7.40
N THR A 166 -14.24 5.67 -6.97
CA THR A 166 -14.35 7.10 -6.68
C THR A 166 -13.05 7.83 -6.96
N ILE A 167 -13.12 9.12 -7.20
CA ILE A 167 -11.97 10.03 -7.22
C ILE A 167 -11.89 10.73 -5.86
N THR A 168 -10.73 10.70 -5.26
CA THR A 168 -10.49 11.23 -3.91
C THR A 168 -9.26 12.15 -3.91
N PRO A 169 -9.29 13.28 -3.19
CA PRO A 169 -8.09 14.08 -2.98
C PRO A 169 -7.10 13.36 -2.08
N LEU A 170 -5.80 13.55 -2.33
CA LEU A 170 -4.73 13.06 -1.47
C LEU A 170 -4.63 13.95 -0.23
N ASN A 171 -5.50 13.70 0.73
CA ASN A 171 -5.59 14.42 1.99
C ASN A 171 -4.76 13.78 3.11
N ASP A 172 -4.74 14.39 4.31
CA ASP A 172 -3.95 13.93 5.47
C ASP A 172 -4.25 12.47 5.86
N TYR A 173 -5.49 12.00 5.71
CA TYR A 173 -5.85 10.61 5.98
C TYR A 173 -5.09 9.64 5.07
N TYR A 174 -5.03 9.94 3.77
CA TYR A 174 -4.29 9.11 2.83
C TYR A 174 -2.79 9.32 2.93
N MET A 175 -2.34 10.55 3.22
CA MET A 175 -0.92 10.83 3.47
C MET A 175 -0.37 10.06 4.68
N GLY A 176 -1.12 9.92 5.76
CA GLY A 176 -0.75 9.08 6.90
C GLY A 176 -0.58 7.60 6.55
N ARG A 177 -1.19 7.15 5.46
CA ARG A 177 -1.14 5.77 4.94
C ARG A 177 -0.22 5.61 3.72
N PHE A 178 0.32 6.68 3.18
CA PHE A 178 1.18 6.65 1.99
C PHE A 178 2.40 5.73 2.21
N VAL A 179 2.68 4.87 1.22
CA VAL A 179 3.83 3.97 1.21
C VAL A 179 4.80 4.38 0.12
N LYS A 180 4.35 4.37 -1.16
CA LYS A 180 5.17 4.78 -2.29
C LYS A 180 4.35 5.13 -3.54
N MET A 181 5.00 5.80 -4.47
CA MET A 181 4.51 6.08 -5.81
C MET A 181 5.28 5.24 -6.82
N ILE A 182 4.59 4.73 -7.84
CA ILE A 182 5.19 3.91 -8.90
C ILE A 182 4.84 4.52 -10.25
N ARG A 183 5.84 4.72 -11.09
CA ARG A 183 5.67 5.12 -12.49
C ARG A 183 5.66 3.91 -13.40
N VAL A 184 4.57 3.72 -14.13
CA VAL A 184 4.42 2.60 -15.08
C VAL A 184 4.44 3.06 -16.53
N PHE A 185 4.24 4.35 -16.79
CA PHE A 185 4.22 4.92 -18.13
C PHE A 185 5.56 5.60 -18.45
N PRO A 186 6.35 5.06 -19.44
CA PRO A 186 7.62 5.67 -19.85
C PRO A 186 7.48 7.11 -20.34
N GLN A 187 6.32 7.46 -20.94
CA GLN A 187 6.00 8.80 -21.42
C GLN A 187 6.07 9.86 -20.28
N ASN A 188 5.84 9.44 -19.05
CA ASN A 188 5.93 10.31 -17.87
C ASN A 188 7.37 10.61 -17.44
N ASN A 189 8.38 9.93 -18.00
CA ASN A 189 9.80 10.17 -17.69
C ASN A 189 10.36 11.40 -18.44
N SER A 190 9.69 11.84 -19.51
CA SER A 190 10.07 13.00 -20.29
C SER A 190 9.40 14.25 -19.74
N GLY A 191 10.17 15.14 -19.10
CA GLY A 191 9.65 16.40 -18.56
C GLY A 191 10.60 17.06 -17.60
#